data_013c6c123f3a3afd2d6bae37ef8184cb
#
_entry.id   013c6c123f3a3afd2d6bae37ef8184cb
#
_cell.length_a   1.000
_cell.length_b   1.000
_cell.length_c   1.000
_cell.angle_alpha   90.00
_cell.angle_beta   90.00
_cell.angle_gamma   90.00
#
_symmetry.space_group_name_H-M   'P 1'
#
loop_
_entity.id
_entity.type
_entity.pdbx_description
1 polymer ?
#
loop_
_entity_poly.entity_id
_entity_poly.type
_entity_poly.pdbx_seq_one_letter_code
_entity_poly.pdbx_strand_id
1 'polypeptide(L)'
;MATPHNEGGGLYAGGLCGINTIVKHFDVISDKQIILFSCGLADPEDPENVAHIESGLEKVLTPEMREKIRQFHLRGGIDYSRLGLTHKAMMAMLRRVMLKKGYDNLRSEDQMMLDTYGGTVDFTNRESLAPLLNYVRSLP
;
A
#
# COMPACT_ATOMS: atom_id res chain seq x y z
N MET A 1 10.35 -16.55 -22.18
CA MET A 1 10.12 -16.87 -20.76
C MET A 1 10.34 -15.56 -19.98
N ALA A 2 9.29 -14.81 -19.72
CA ALA A 2 9.38 -13.54 -19.02
C ALA A 2 9.46 -13.82 -17.51
N THR A 3 10.56 -13.43 -16.89
CA THR A 3 10.70 -13.40 -15.44
C THR A 3 9.66 -12.43 -14.87
N PRO A 4 8.86 -12.82 -13.87
CA PRO A 4 7.98 -11.87 -13.22
C PRO A 4 8.86 -10.85 -12.49
N HIS A 5 8.84 -9.61 -12.97
CA HIS A 5 9.35 -8.49 -12.18
C HIS A 5 8.41 -8.32 -11.01
N ASN A 6 8.85 -8.77 -9.85
CA ASN A 6 8.17 -8.57 -8.58
C ASN A 6 8.46 -7.12 -8.12
N GLU A 7 7.79 -6.15 -8.72
CA GLU A 7 7.77 -4.79 -8.21
C GLU A 7 6.79 -4.73 -7.05
N GLY A 8 7.28 -5.02 -5.86
CA GLY A 8 6.52 -4.85 -4.63
C GLY A 8 6.06 -3.41 -4.49
N GLY A 9 4.78 -3.16 -4.73
CA GLY A 9 4.19 -1.85 -4.57
C GLY A 9 3.98 -1.52 -3.10
N GLY A 10 4.86 -0.71 -2.51
CA GLY A 10 4.63 -0.11 -1.21
C GLY A 10 3.78 1.15 -1.32
N LEU A 11 2.93 1.40 -0.33
CA LEU A 11 2.28 2.69 -0.15
C LEU A 11 3.34 3.72 0.26
N TYR A 12 3.62 4.64 -0.64
CA TYR A 12 4.59 5.70 -0.39
C TYR A 12 3.93 7.06 -0.58
N ALA A 13 3.99 7.88 0.45
CA ALA A 13 3.55 9.30 0.41
C ALA A 13 2.17 9.52 -0.24
N GLY A 14 1.22 8.62 0.00
CA GLY A 14 -0.15 8.73 -0.51
C GLY A 14 -0.39 8.11 -1.90
N GLY A 15 0.59 7.37 -2.45
CA GLY A 15 0.44 6.66 -3.72
C GLY A 15 0.89 5.21 -3.63
N LEU A 16 0.35 4.36 -4.48
CA LEU A 16 0.79 2.97 -4.66
C LEU A 16 1.90 2.93 -5.71
N CYS A 17 3.12 2.57 -5.26
CA CYS A 17 4.21 2.29 -6.19
C CYS A 17 3.84 1.11 -7.10
N GLY A 18 4.17 1.21 -8.38
CA GLY A 18 3.92 0.15 -9.35
C GLY A 18 2.53 0.15 -10.00
N ILE A 19 1.52 0.84 -9.43
CA ILE A 19 0.16 0.82 -9.98
C ILE A 19 0.09 1.34 -11.42
N ASN A 20 0.92 2.32 -11.77
CA ASN A 20 0.96 2.86 -13.13
C ASN A 20 1.42 1.83 -14.17
N THR A 21 2.22 0.84 -13.77
CA THR A 21 2.61 -0.27 -14.66
C THR A 21 1.41 -1.13 -15.00
N ILE A 22 0.56 -1.43 -14.00
CA ILE A 22 -0.70 -2.17 -14.23
C ILE A 22 -1.61 -1.39 -15.16
N VAL A 23 -1.82 -0.09 -14.89
CA VAL A 23 -2.68 0.78 -15.72
C VAL A 23 -2.20 0.82 -17.17
N LYS A 24 -0.89 1.02 -17.38
CA LYS A 24 -0.27 1.11 -18.70
C LYS A 24 -0.39 -0.18 -19.52
N HIS A 25 -0.39 -1.33 -18.87
CA HIS A 25 -0.40 -2.63 -19.54
C HIS A 25 -1.71 -3.39 -19.35
N PHE A 26 -2.77 -2.70 -18.91
CA PHE A 26 -4.03 -3.33 -18.59
C PHE A 26 -4.63 -4.10 -19.77
N ASP A 27 -4.57 -3.52 -20.97
CA ASP A 27 -5.09 -4.16 -22.20
C ASP A 27 -4.48 -5.54 -22.45
N VAL A 28 -3.19 -5.70 -22.08
CA VAL A 28 -2.45 -6.97 -22.27
C VAL A 28 -2.79 -8.01 -21.21
N ILE A 29 -3.19 -7.57 -20.01
CA ILE A 29 -3.44 -8.46 -18.87
C ILE A 29 -4.93 -8.59 -18.53
N SER A 30 -5.81 -7.90 -19.24
CA SER A 30 -7.24 -7.81 -18.93
C SER A 30 -7.99 -9.14 -19.08
N ASP A 31 -7.42 -10.11 -19.80
CA ASP A 31 -7.92 -11.49 -19.93
C ASP A 31 -7.43 -12.43 -18.81
N LYS A 32 -6.57 -11.95 -17.93
CA LYS A 32 -6.00 -12.71 -16.82
C LYS A 32 -6.74 -12.45 -15.50
N GLN A 33 -6.56 -13.37 -14.55
CA GLN A 33 -6.92 -13.13 -13.16
C GLN A 33 -5.91 -12.15 -12.54
N ILE A 34 -6.36 -10.93 -12.25
CA ILE A 34 -5.50 -9.89 -11.70
C ILE A 34 -5.72 -9.80 -10.19
N ILE A 35 -4.66 -10.01 -9.44
CA ILE A 35 -4.64 -9.87 -7.99
C ILE A 35 -3.68 -8.73 -7.65
N LEU A 36 -4.20 -7.70 -7.01
CA LEU A 36 -3.44 -6.58 -6.49
C LEU A 36 -3.35 -6.70 -4.97
N PHE A 37 -2.17 -6.71 -4.43
CA PHE A 37 -2.00 -6.53 -2.99
C PHE A 37 -1.16 -5.29 -2.71
N SER A 38 -1.63 -4.47 -1.78
CA SER A 38 -0.87 -3.34 -1.25
C SER A 38 -0.19 -3.75 0.05
N CYS A 39 0.97 -3.19 0.31
CA CYS A 39 1.68 -3.34 1.57
C CYS A 39 2.08 -1.97 2.10
N GLY A 40 1.72 -1.66 3.33
CA GLY A 40 2.00 -0.38 3.96
C GLY A 40 1.98 -0.48 5.47
N LEU A 41 2.13 0.65 6.17
CA LEU A 41 2.06 0.71 7.63
C LEU A 41 0.62 0.73 8.16
N ALA A 42 -0.32 1.21 7.32
CA ALA A 42 -1.72 1.30 7.67
C ALA A 42 -2.29 -0.06 8.08
N ASP A 43 -3.08 -0.08 9.13
CA ASP A 43 -3.76 -1.28 9.58
C ASP A 43 -4.93 -1.59 8.65
N PRO A 44 -4.92 -2.73 7.92
CA PRO A 44 -6.01 -3.10 7.02
C PRO A 44 -7.26 -3.60 7.75
N GLU A 45 -7.23 -3.78 9.06
CA GLU A 45 -8.40 -4.08 9.88
C GLU A 45 -9.18 -2.80 10.24
N ASP A 46 -8.57 -1.62 10.09
CA ASP A 46 -9.22 -0.33 10.25
C ASP A 46 -9.92 0.09 8.94
N PRO A 47 -11.26 0.20 8.91
CA PRO A 47 -12.01 0.57 7.71
C PRO A 47 -11.63 1.95 7.16
N GLU A 48 -11.23 2.90 8.00
CA GLU A 48 -10.80 4.24 7.56
C GLU A 48 -9.52 4.15 6.72
N ASN A 49 -8.57 3.32 7.15
CA ASN A 49 -7.34 3.07 6.41
C ASN A 49 -7.61 2.40 5.06
N VAL A 50 -8.48 1.39 5.04
CA VAL A 50 -8.89 0.71 3.80
C VAL A 50 -9.56 1.69 2.85
N ALA A 51 -10.52 2.49 3.31
CA ALA A 51 -11.21 3.50 2.51
C ALA A 51 -10.22 4.53 1.92
N HIS A 52 -9.18 4.90 2.68
CA HIS A 52 -8.15 5.80 2.19
C HIS A 52 -7.31 5.17 1.07
N ILE A 53 -6.92 3.90 1.22
CA ILE A 53 -6.18 3.15 0.18
C ILE A 53 -7.04 3.04 -1.08
N GLU A 54 -8.30 2.66 -0.94
CA GLU A 54 -9.25 2.52 -2.05
C GLU A 54 -9.48 3.86 -2.76
N SER A 55 -9.65 4.95 -2.01
CA SER A 55 -9.75 6.30 -2.59
C SER A 55 -8.50 6.69 -3.41
N GLY A 56 -7.32 6.22 -3.01
CA GLY A 56 -6.09 6.37 -3.78
C GLY A 56 -6.12 5.58 -5.09
N LEU A 57 -6.62 4.35 -5.04
CA LEU A 57 -6.77 3.47 -6.22
C LEU A 57 -7.83 4.00 -7.21
N GLU A 58 -8.92 4.56 -6.71
CA GLU A 58 -9.98 5.17 -7.55
C GLU A 58 -9.50 6.31 -8.43
N LYS A 59 -8.44 7.00 -8.03
CA LYS A 59 -7.85 8.10 -8.82
C LYS A 59 -7.04 7.61 -10.01
N VAL A 60 -6.60 6.35 -10.00
CA VAL A 60 -5.70 5.80 -11.02
C VAL A 60 -6.30 4.61 -11.78
N LEU A 61 -7.21 3.85 -11.16
CA LEU A 61 -7.89 2.72 -11.78
C LEU A 61 -9.27 3.14 -12.29
N THR A 62 -9.57 2.81 -13.54
CA THR A 62 -10.92 2.98 -14.06
C THR A 62 -11.90 2.02 -13.39
N PRO A 63 -13.22 2.29 -13.42
CA PRO A 63 -14.22 1.35 -12.90
C PRO A 63 -14.07 -0.06 -13.48
N GLU A 64 -13.83 -0.18 -14.78
CA GLU A 64 -13.62 -1.46 -15.45
C GLU A 64 -12.40 -2.21 -14.89
N MET A 65 -11.28 -1.51 -14.66
CA MET A 65 -10.09 -2.10 -14.05
C MET A 65 -10.38 -2.61 -12.65
N ARG A 66 -11.13 -1.85 -11.85
CA ARG A 66 -11.47 -2.23 -10.47
C ARG A 66 -12.36 -3.47 -10.40
N GLU A 67 -13.27 -3.65 -11.35
CA GLU A 67 -14.11 -4.85 -11.43
C GLU A 67 -13.29 -6.12 -11.73
N LYS A 68 -12.21 -5.99 -12.49
CA LYS A 68 -11.34 -7.11 -12.88
C LYS A 68 -10.22 -7.41 -11.89
N ILE A 69 -9.92 -6.49 -10.98
CA ILE A 69 -8.81 -6.60 -10.03
C ILE A 69 -9.34 -7.04 -8.66
N ARG A 70 -8.89 -8.19 -8.17
CA ARG A 70 -9.11 -8.58 -6.78
C ARG A 70 -8.05 -7.94 -5.89
N GLN A 71 -8.48 -7.18 -4.89
CA GLN A 71 -7.60 -6.40 -4.02
C GLN A 71 -7.45 -7.05 -2.64
N PHE A 72 -6.24 -6.97 -2.10
CA PHE A 72 -5.90 -7.34 -0.73
C PHE A 72 -4.97 -6.28 -0.14
N HIS A 73 -5.08 -6.04 1.16
CA HIS A 73 -4.24 -5.08 1.88
C HIS A 73 -3.48 -5.82 2.96
N LEU A 74 -2.16 -5.63 2.99
CA LEU A 74 -1.26 -6.25 3.94
C LEU A 74 -0.56 -5.18 4.77
N ARG A 75 -0.33 -5.46 6.03
CA ARG A 75 0.43 -4.59 6.90
C ARG A 75 1.90 -4.96 6.83
N GLY A 76 2.76 -3.96 6.67
CA GLY A 76 4.19 -4.12 6.56
C GLY A 76 4.94 -3.48 7.73
N GLY A 77 6.17 -3.08 7.47
CA GLY A 77 7.03 -2.42 8.44
C GLY A 77 7.88 -1.34 7.79
N ILE A 78 8.56 -0.56 8.62
CA ILE A 78 9.54 0.42 8.18
C ILE A 78 10.74 0.42 9.13
N ASP A 79 11.93 0.47 8.56
CA ASP A 79 13.18 0.73 9.25
C ASP A 79 13.78 2.03 8.74
N TYR A 80 13.65 3.10 9.53
CA TYR A 80 14.15 4.42 9.15
C TYR A 80 15.67 4.46 9.02
N SER A 81 16.41 3.59 9.70
CA SER A 81 17.87 3.52 9.61
C SER A 81 18.32 3.12 8.20
N ARG A 82 17.53 2.29 7.54
CA ARG A 82 17.81 1.74 6.21
C ARG A 82 17.29 2.59 5.04
N LEU A 83 16.54 3.64 5.33
CA LEU A 83 16.05 4.55 4.29
C LEU A 83 17.20 5.32 3.63
N GLY A 84 17.17 5.41 2.31
CA GLY A 84 18.05 6.29 1.55
C GLY A 84 17.78 7.78 1.84
N LEU A 85 18.73 8.66 1.52
CA LEU A 85 18.64 10.09 1.80
C LEU A 85 17.38 10.75 1.24
N THR A 86 16.99 10.40 0.01
CA THR A 86 15.76 10.92 -0.63
C THR A 86 14.51 10.54 0.17
N HIS A 87 14.41 9.28 0.60
CA HIS A 87 13.29 8.80 1.38
C HIS A 87 13.27 9.41 2.79
N LYS A 88 14.41 9.58 3.43
CA LYS A 88 14.53 10.30 4.71
C LYS A 88 14.04 11.73 4.60
N ALA A 89 14.43 12.45 3.53
CA ALA A 89 13.98 13.81 3.29
C ALA A 89 12.46 13.90 3.06
N MET A 90 11.90 12.96 2.29
CA MET A 90 10.47 12.88 2.03
C MET A 90 9.68 12.58 3.32
N MET A 91 10.12 11.62 4.14
CA MET A 91 9.49 11.32 5.42
C MET A 91 9.60 12.48 6.41
N ALA A 92 10.70 13.23 6.40
CA ALA A 92 10.85 14.44 7.22
C ALA A 92 9.89 15.55 6.79
N MET A 93 9.67 15.71 5.49
CA MET A 93 8.69 16.68 4.95
C MET A 93 7.27 16.26 5.33
N LEU A 94 6.92 15.00 5.18
CA LEU A 94 5.61 14.46 5.56
C LEU A 94 5.34 14.68 7.05
N ARG A 95 6.32 14.39 7.92
CA ARG A 95 6.26 14.67 9.36
C ARG A 95 5.96 16.15 9.64
N ARG A 96 6.61 17.08 8.93
CA ARG A 96 6.35 18.51 9.09
C ARG A 96 4.90 18.89 8.76
N VAL A 97 4.37 18.33 7.67
CA VAL A 97 2.98 18.55 7.27
C VAL A 97 2.00 18.05 8.33
N MET A 98 2.24 16.86 8.87
CA MET A 98 1.42 16.27 9.92
C MET A 98 1.45 17.09 11.21
N LEU A 99 2.64 17.51 11.65
CA LEU A 99 2.78 18.35 12.84
C LEU A 99 2.05 19.70 12.71
N LYS A 100 1.99 20.27 11.49
CA LYS A 100 1.22 21.50 11.23
C LYS A 100 -0.29 21.32 11.32
N LYS A 101 -0.79 20.12 11.02
CA LYS A 101 -2.23 19.79 11.17
C LYS A 101 -2.65 19.64 12.63
N GLY A 102 -1.70 19.36 13.52
CA GLY A 102 -1.95 19.03 14.93
C GLY A 102 -2.30 17.56 15.12
N TYR A 103 -1.71 16.94 16.15
CA TYR A 103 -1.80 15.50 16.40
C TYR A 103 -3.24 15.00 16.46
N ASP A 104 -4.12 15.70 17.19
CA ASP A 104 -5.51 15.31 17.40
C ASP A 104 -6.39 15.39 16.14
N ASN A 105 -5.90 16.08 15.09
CA ASN A 105 -6.58 16.21 13.80
C ASN A 105 -6.06 15.19 12.77
N LEU A 106 -5.16 14.30 13.18
CA LEU A 106 -4.60 13.28 12.31
C LEU A 106 -5.41 12.00 12.39
N ARG A 107 -5.44 11.25 11.28
CA ARG A 107 -5.96 9.87 11.29
C ARG A 107 -5.04 8.98 12.12
N SER A 108 -5.58 7.87 12.60
CA SER A 108 -4.85 6.87 13.40
C SER A 108 -3.52 6.43 12.76
N GLU A 109 -3.52 6.23 11.44
CA GLU A 109 -2.34 5.90 10.64
C GLU A 109 -1.26 6.99 10.72
N ASP A 110 -1.67 8.25 10.55
CA ASP A 110 -0.77 9.40 10.56
C ASP A 110 -0.17 9.63 11.96
N GLN A 111 -0.98 9.43 13.02
CA GLN A 111 -0.53 9.47 14.41
C GLN A 111 0.52 8.39 14.68
N MET A 112 0.22 7.15 14.31
CA MET A 112 1.16 6.03 14.46
C MET A 112 2.47 6.29 13.70
N MET A 113 2.39 6.87 12.51
CA MET A 113 3.59 7.23 11.75
C MET A 113 4.43 8.29 12.47
N LEU A 114 3.81 9.27 13.14
CA LEU A 114 4.54 10.25 13.97
C LEU A 114 5.19 9.59 15.19
N ASP A 115 4.46 8.70 15.87
CA ASP A 115 4.91 8.03 17.10
C ASP A 115 6.08 7.09 16.84
N THR A 116 6.12 6.50 15.64
CA THR A 116 7.16 5.54 15.24
C THR A 116 8.29 6.17 14.43
N TYR A 117 8.22 7.48 14.15
CA TYR A 117 9.17 8.18 13.30
C TYR A 117 10.62 8.05 13.81
N GLY A 118 11.50 7.67 12.91
CA GLY A 118 12.94 7.50 13.21
C GLY A 118 13.32 6.16 13.81
N GLY A 119 12.34 5.33 14.15
CA GLY A 119 12.55 4.00 14.71
C GLY A 119 12.46 2.87 13.68
N THR A 120 12.27 1.66 14.18
CA THR A 120 11.96 0.46 13.40
C THR A 120 10.67 -0.13 13.92
N VAL A 121 9.73 -0.37 13.02
CA VAL A 121 8.49 -1.09 13.31
C VAL A 121 8.27 -2.18 12.28
N ASP A 122 7.77 -3.32 12.74
CA ASP A 122 7.43 -4.46 11.91
C ASP A 122 6.07 -5.02 12.37
N PHE A 123 5.07 -4.83 11.52
CA PHE A 123 3.71 -5.33 11.73
C PHE A 123 3.41 -6.52 10.81
N THR A 124 4.42 -7.09 10.16
CA THR A 124 4.22 -8.24 9.28
C THR A 124 3.66 -9.42 10.06
N ASN A 125 2.59 -10.00 9.52
CA ASN A 125 1.97 -11.19 10.08
C ASN A 125 1.68 -12.18 8.96
N ARG A 126 2.25 -13.39 9.08
CA ARG A 126 2.06 -14.44 8.08
C ARG A 126 0.59 -14.87 7.94
N GLU A 127 -0.17 -14.82 9.02
CA GLU A 127 -1.59 -15.20 9.02
C GLU A 127 -2.44 -14.24 8.21
N SER A 128 -2.04 -12.97 8.08
CA SER A 128 -2.72 -11.98 7.24
C SER A 128 -2.72 -12.33 5.75
N LEU A 129 -1.86 -13.26 5.33
CA LEU A 129 -1.86 -13.78 3.96
C LEU A 129 -2.98 -14.81 3.68
N ALA A 130 -3.64 -15.32 4.71
CA ALA A 130 -4.63 -16.39 4.54
C ALA A 130 -5.77 -16.04 3.57
N PRO A 131 -6.38 -14.85 3.61
CA PRO A 131 -7.43 -14.48 2.65
C PRO A 131 -6.94 -14.49 1.20
N LEU A 132 -5.75 -13.93 0.95
CA LEU A 132 -5.11 -13.93 -0.37
C LEU A 132 -4.84 -15.36 -0.86
N LEU A 133 -4.23 -16.20 -0.01
CA LEU A 133 -3.90 -17.57 -0.36
C LEU A 133 -5.14 -18.43 -0.61
N ASN A 134 -6.19 -18.25 0.20
CA ASN A 134 -7.45 -18.94 0.01
C ASN A 134 -8.11 -18.56 -1.32
N TYR A 135 -8.08 -17.26 -1.65
CA TYR A 135 -8.57 -16.81 -2.94
C TYR A 135 -7.78 -17.44 -4.11
N VAL A 136 -6.45 -17.38 -4.06
CA VAL A 136 -5.61 -17.99 -5.12
C VAL A 136 -5.88 -19.49 -5.28
N ARG A 137 -6.06 -20.22 -4.18
CA ARG A 137 -6.37 -21.67 -4.21
C ARG A 137 -7.77 -21.98 -4.73
N SER A 138 -8.69 -21.02 -4.69
CA SER A 138 -10.04 -21.18 -5.23
C SER A 138 -10.15 -20.91 -6.72
N LEU A 139 -9.10 -20.38 -7.33
CA LEU A 139 -9.07 -20.14 -8.77
C LEU A 139 -8.98 -21.49 -9.53
N PRO A 140 -9.66 -21.61 -10.69
CA PRO A 140 -9.67 -22.82 -11.49
C PRO A 140 -8.30 -23.15 -12.10
#